data_c0eff18ff25895a0cb3712d3d9721eb5
#
_entry.id   c0eff18ff25895a0cb3712d3d9721eb5
#
_cell.length_a   1.000
_cell.length_b   1.000
_cell.length_c   1.000
_cell.angle_alpha   90.00
_cell.angle_beta   90.00
_cell.angle_gamma   90.00
#
_symmetry.space_group_name_H-M   'P 1'
#
loop_
_entity.id
_entity.type
_entity.pdbx_description
1 polymer ?
#
loop_
_entity_poly.entity_id
_entity_poly.type
_entity_poly.pdbx_seq_one_letter_code
_entity_poly.pdbx_strand_id
1 'polypeptide(L)'
;MVLAALGRRPAAWRALRLMEETGGEPDVIGRDEATGRAIFCDCSPESPTGRRSVCYDREALDTRKESKPKDSAVAMAAAMGLELLTEAAYRNLQTLGEFDTKTSSWIKTPRDIRSLGGALFCDRRYGKVFVYHNAAQSYYAARGFRGSIVV
;
A
#
# COMPACT_ATOMS: atom_id res chain seq x y z
N MET A 1 -14.75 0.51 20.55
CA MET A 1 -14.44 1.89 20.18
C MET A 1 -13.01 1.99 19.65
N VAL A 2 -12.84 2.69 18.54
CA VAL A 2 -11.54 2.81 17.86
C VAL A 2 -10.49 3.47 18.75
N LEU A 3 -10.83 4.58 19.42
CA LEU A 3 -9.89 5.27 20.29
C LEU A 3 -9.41 4.41 21.46
N ALA A 4 -10.30 3.62 22.06
CA ALA A 4 -9.92 2.71 23.12
C ALA A 4 -9.00 1.59 22.62
N ALA A 5 -9.26 1.06 21.42
CA ALA A 5 -8.41 0.05 20.81
C ALA A 5 -7.01 0.62 20.50
N LEU A 6 -6.95 1.85 19.95
CA LEU A 6 -5.69 2.53 19.69
C LEU A 6 -4.88 2.78 20.96
N GLY A 7 -5.56 3.20 22.06
CA GLY A 7 -4.92 3.45 23.34
C GLY A 7 -4.24 2.21 23.96
N ARG A 8 -4.71 1.01 23.56
CA ARG A 8 -4.16 -0.26 24.04
C ARG A 8 -3.15 -0.87 23.05
N ARG A 9 -2.87 -0.21 21.94
CA ARG A 9 -1.99 -0.73 20.89
C ARG A 9 -1.02 0.36 20.40
N PRO A 10 0.07 0.60 21.15
CA PRO A 10 1.06 1.61 20.74
C PRO A 10 1.62 1.42 19.34
N ALA A 11 1.76 0.17 18.89
CA ALA A 11 2.25 -0.14 17.55
C ALA A 11 1.28 0.36 16.47
N ALA A 12 -0.04 0.28 16.73
CA ALA A 12 -1.05 0.80 15.82
C ALA A 12 -1.00 2.34 15.73
N TRP A 13 -0.84 3.03 16.86
CA TRP A 13 -0.64 4.47 16.87
C TRP A 13 0.58 4.88 16.06
N ARG A 14 1.69 4.16 16.25
CA ARG A 14 2.92 4.41 15.50
C ARG A 14 2.70 4.23 14.00
N ALA A 15 2.00 3.15 13.60
CA ALA A 15 1.71 2.88 12.21
C ALA A 15 0.88 4.01 11.58
N LEU A 16 -0.19 4.44 12.24
CA LEU A 16 -1.05 5.52 11.74
C LEU A 16 -0.28 6.84 11.61
N ARG A 17 0.59 7.14 12.58
CA ARG A 17 1.42 8.34 12.52
C ARG A 17 2.39 8.28 11.35
N LEU A 18 3.03 7.14 11.11
CA LEU A 18 3.94 6.95 9.97
C LEU A 18 3.19 7.05 8.64
N MET A 19 1.94 6.60 8.59
CA MET A 19 1.10 6.79 7.40
C MET A 19 0.95 8.28 7.08
N GLU A 20 0.61 9.10 8.08
CA GLU A 20 0.47 10.55 7.89
C GLU A 20 1.80 11.21 7.54
N GLU A 21 2.86 10.88 8.25
CA GLU A 21 4.20 11.46 8.03
C GLU A 21 4.73 11.20 6.62
N THR A 22 4.33 10.10 6.00
CA THR A 22 4.75 9.77 4.63
C THR A 22 3.78 10.29 3.56
N GLY A 23 2.78 11.08 3.96
CA GLY A 23 1.85 11.72 3.03
C GLY A 23 0.53 10.97 2.83
N GLY A 24 0.25 9.94 3.62
CA GLY A 24 -1.01 9.24 3.60
C GLY A 24 -2.08 9.96 4.42
N GLU A 25 -3.31 9.56 4.22
CA GLU A 25 -4.47 10.04 4.99
C GLU A 25 -5.21 8.81 5.51
N PRO A 26 -4.75 8.24 6.63
CA PRO A 26 -5.38 7.03 7.17
C PRO A 26 -6.79 7.31 7.67
N ASP A 27 -7.73 6.48 7.25
CA ASP A 27 -9.12 6.57 7.68
C ASP A 27 -9.70 5.16 7.83
N VAL A 28 -10.76 5.05 8.61
CA VAL A 28 -11.48 3.80 8.79
C VAL A 28 -12.35 3.53 7.59
N ILE A 29 -12.10 2.41 6.90
CA ILE A 29 -12.86 2.02 5.70
C ILE A 29 -13.84 0.88 5.96
N GLY A 30 -13.81 0.28 7.14
CA GLY A 30 -14.68 -0.84 7.48
C GLY A 30 -14.21 -1.55 8.72
N ARG A 31 -14.75 -2.74 8.93
CA ARG A 31 -14.38 -3.61 10.05
C ARG A 31 -13.97 -4.98 9.52
N ASP A 32 -13.00 -5.56 10.19
CA ASP A 32 -12.63 -6.95 9.94
C ASP A 32 -13.73 -7.86 10.47
N GLU A 33 -14.33 -8.66 9.59
CA GLU A 33 -15.47 -9.52 9.93
C GLU A 33 -15.13 -10.56 11.01
N ALA A 34 -13.90 -11.06 10.99
CA ALA A 34 -13.48 -12.09 11.94
C ALA A 34 -13.31 -11.56 13.36
N THR A 35 -12.88 -10.31 13.52
CA THR A 35 -12.52 -9.74 14.84
C THR A 35 -13.41 -8.57 15.26
N GLY A 36 -14.17 -7.98 14.35
CA GLY A 36 -14.94 -6.76 14.58
C GLY A 36 -14.08 -5.50 14.71
N ARG A 37 -12.77 -5.61 14.49
CA ARG A 37 -11.82 -4.49 14.61
C ARG A 37 -11.89 -3.56 13.43
N ALA A 38 -11.58 -2.29 13.65
CA ALA A 38 -11.56 -1.28 12.60
C ALA A 38 -10.40 -1.53 11.63
N ILE A 39 -10.66 -1.34 10.35
CA ILE A 39 -9.64 -1.39 9.31
C ILE A 39 -9.33 0.04 8.89
N PHE A 40 -8.07 0.46 9.09
CA PHE A 40 -7.57 1.74 8.59
C PHE A 40 -6.84 1.51 7.28
N CYS A 41 -7.03 2.43 6.34
CA CYS A 41 -6.39 2.39 5.03
C CYS A 41 -5.96 3.80 4.64
N ASP A 42 -4.93 3.91 3.82
CA ASP A 42 -4.53 5.19 3.22
C ASP A 42 -5.61 5.65 2.24
N CYS A 43 -6.24 6.77 2.56
CA CYS A 43 -7.30 7.38 1.76
C CYS A 43 -6.88 8.71 1.13
N SER A 44 -5.58 8.95 0.97
CA SER A 44 -5.10 10.10 0.20
C SER A 44 -5.51 9.96 -1.27
N PRO A 45 -5.81 11.06 -1.97
CA PRO A 45 -6.23 10.96 -3.39
C PRO A 45 -5.23 10.24 -4.27
N GLU A 46 -3.93 10.50 -4.06
CA GLU A 46 -2.84 9.85 -4.78
C GLU A 46 -2.00 9.02 -3.84
N SER A 47 -1.20 8.11 -4.38
CA SER A 47 -0.28 7.32 -3.57
C SER A 47 0.60 8.26 -2.72
N PRO A 48 0.79 7.98 -1.43
CA PRO A 48 1.51 8.89 -0.53
C PRO A 48 2.90 9.27 -1.06
N THR A 49 3.21 10.56 -1.04
CA THR A 49 4.43 11.11 -1.65
C THR A 49 5.71 10.53 -1.07
N GLY A 50 5.74 10.27 0.22
CA GLY A 50 6.91 9.71 0.89
C GLY A 50 7.17 8.25 0.60
N ARG A 51 6.28 7.59 -0.16
CA ARG A 51 6.37 6.16 -0.48
C ARG A 51 6.45 5.87 -1.97
N ARG A 52 6.70 6.89 -2.79
CA ARG A 52 6.82 6.74 -4.25
C ARG A 52 8.26 6.44 -4.66
N SER A 53 8.43 6.04 -5.90
CA SER A 53 9.73 5.73 -6.48
C SER A 53 10.40 4.54 -5.79
N VAL A 54 9.63 3.51 -5.52
CA VAL A 54 10.10 2.28 -4.85
C VAL A 54 9.77 1.07 -5.72
N CYS A 55 10.62 0.05 -5.68
CA CYS A 55 10.34 -1.23 -6.31
C CYS A 55 9.44 -2.07 -5.40
N TYR A 56 9.13 -3.29 -5.79
CA TYR A 56 8.11 -4.05 -5.09
C TYR A 56 8.57 -4.56 -3.71
N ASP A 57 9.64 -5.32 -3.64
CA ASP A 57 10.09 -5.94 -2.39
C ASP A 57 11.61 -5.93 -2.26
N ARG A 58 12.09 -6.38 -1.10
CA ARG A 58 13.52 -6.39 -0.79
C ARG A 58 14.35 -7.25 -1.73
N GLU A 59 13.82 -8.41 -2.11
CA GLU A 59 14.50 -9.28 -3.07
C GLU A 59 14.70 -8.56 -4.40
N ALA A 60 13.66 -7.89 -4.89
CA ALA A 60 13.77 -7.10 -6.13
C ALA A 60 14.78 -5.98 -5.99
N LEU A 61 14.83 -5.30 -4.85
CA LEU A 61 15.79 -4.24 -4.59
C LEU A 61 17.21 -4.79 -4.60
N ASP A 62 17.44 -5.90 -3.93
CA ASP A 62 18.78 -6.51 -3.79
C ASP A 62 19.31 -7.06 -5.11
N THR A 63 18.45 -7.46 -6.05
CA THR A 63 18.88 -7.98 -7.35
C THR A 63 19.29 -6.89 -8.34
N ARG A 64 18.95 -5.62 -8.07
CA ARG A 64 19.36 -4.52 -8.93
C ARG A 64 20.85 -4.23 -8.74
N LYS A 65 21.57 -4.10 -9.85
CA LYS A 65 23.00 -3.78 -9.83
C LYS A 65 23.25 -2.28 -9.88
N GLU A 66 22.36 -1.54 -10.55
CA GLU A 66 22.49 -0.10 -10.78
C GLU A 66 21.15 0.60 -10.54
N SER A 67 21.20 1.90 -10.32
CA SER A 67 20.01 2.75 -10.20
C SER A 67 18.99 2.20 -9.23
N LYS A 68 19.47 1.80 -8.04
CA LYS A 68 18.58 1.27 -7.00
C LYS A 68 17.66 2.37 -6.46
N PRO A 69 16.35 2.09 -6.30
CA PRO A 69 15.48 3.00 -5.55
C PRO A 69 15.90 3.01 -4.07
N LYS A 70 15.39 3.99 -3.32
CA LYS A 70 15.71 4.14 -1.89
C LYS A 70 15.23 2.97 -1.03
N ASP A 71 14.17 2.31 -1.47
CA ASP A 71 13.51 1.25 -0.68
C ASP A 71 12.58 0.43 -1.57
N SER A 72 11.88 -0.52 -0.97
CA SER A 72 10.84 -1.31 -1.61
C SER A 72 9.50 -1.13 -0.88
N ALA A 73 8.41 -1.32 -1.60
CA ALA A 73 7.06 -1.18 -1.04
C ALA A 73 6.82 -2.14 0.13
N VAL A 74 7.12 -3.42 -0.06
CA VAL A 74 6.89 -4.44 0.99
C VAL A 74 7.74 -4.18 2.22
N ALA A 75 9.01 -3.81 2.04
CA ALA A 75 9.91 -3.52 3.17
C ALA A 75 9.46 -2.27 3.94
N MET A 76 9.08 -1.20 3.24
CA MET A 76 8.57 0.00 3.89
C MET A 76 7.29 -0.28 4.66
N ALA A 77 6.34 -0.99 4.05
CA ALA A 77 5.09 -1.35 4.72
C ALA A 77 5.36 -2.14 5.99
N ALA A 78 6.22 -3.15 5.92
CA ALA A 78 6.59 -3.96 7.08
C ALA A 78 7.21 -3.11 8.20
N ALA A 79 8.13 -2.20 7.85
CA ALA A 79 8.77 -1.31 8.82
C ALA A 79 7.78 -0.36 9.48
N MET A 80 6.72 0.03 8.77
CA MET A 80 5.66 0.88 9.29
C MET A 80 4.58 0.11 10.07
N GLY A 81 4.62 -1.21 10.04
CA GLY A 81 3.58 -2.05 10.65
C GLY A 81 2.32 -2.18 9.82
N LEU A 82 2.44 -2.06 8.51
CA LEU A 82 1.32 -2.09 7.57
C LEU A 82 1.37 -3.31 6.66
N GLU A 83 0.22 -3.65 6.11
CA GLU A 83 0.11 -4.59 5.00
C GLU A 83 -0.16 -3.81 3.71
N LEU A 84 0.40 -4.25 2.60
CA LEU A 84 -0.03 -3.77 1.29
C LEU A 84 -1.48 -4.20 1.07
N LEU A 85 -2.24 -3.39 0.33
CA LEU A 85 -3.59 -3.78 -0.05
C LEU A 85 -3.54 -4.98 -0.98
N THR A 86 -4.43 -5.95 -0.77
CA THR A 86 -4.71 -6.97 -1.77
C THR A 86 -5.47 -6.36 -2.93
N GLU A 87 -5.61 -7.06 -4.04
CA GLU A 87 -6.44 -6.60 -5.15
C GLU A 87 -7.87 -6.34 -4.69
N ALA A 88 -8.45 -7.25 -3.91
CA ALA A 88 -9.81 -7.10 -3.39
C ALA A 88 -9.92 -5.85 -2.51
N ALA A 89 -8.96 -5.61 -1.62
CA ALA A 89 -8.94 -4.43 -0.76
C ALA A 89 -8.81 -3.14 -1.57
N TYR A 90 -7.96 -3.14 -2.58
CA TYR A 90 -7.78 -1.98 -3.46
C TYR A 90 -9.07 -1.65 -4.22
N ARG A 91 -9.72 -2.67 -4.79
CA ARG A 91 -10.99 -2.46 -5.49
C ARG A 91 -12.09 -1.97 -4.55
N ASN A 92 -12.11 -2.47 -3.31
CA ASN A 92 -13.05 -1.99 -2.32
C ASN A 92 -12.82 -0.52 -1.97
N LEU A 93 -11.55 -0.11 -1.78
CA LEU A 93 -11.20 1.29 -1.55
C LEU A 93 -11.74 2.17 -2.69
N GLN A 94 -11.60 1.74 -3.93
CA GLN A 94 -12.03 2.48 -5.10
C GLN A 94 -13.55 2.65 -5.21
N THR A 95 -14.33 1.89 -4.43
CA THR A 95 -15.79 2.10 -4.35
C THR A 95 -16.14 3.27 -3.43
N LEU A 96 -15.21 3.71 -2.59
CA LEU A 96 -15.42 4.78 -1.62
C LEU A 96 -15.05 6.17 -2.16
N GLY A 97 -14.41 6.22 -3.32
CA GLY A 97 -14.00 7.47 -3.94
C GLY A 97 -13.13 7.21 -5.16
N GLU A 98 -12.47 8.26 -5.66
CA GLU A 98 -11.56 8.15 -6.78
C GLU A 98 -10.12 8.29 -6.29
N PHE A 99 -9.34 7.24 -6.45
CA PHE A 99 -7.97 7.17 -5.96
C PHE A 99 -7.01 6.79 -7.08
N ASP A 100 -5.78 7.30 -7.00
CA ASP A 100 -4.73 7.01 -7.99
C ASP A 100 -5.14 7.38 -9.41
N THR A 101 -5.68 8.58 -9.59
CA THR A 101 -6.02 9.09 -10.92
C THR A 101 -4.80 9.62 -11.66
N LYS A 102 -3.72 9.94 -10.93
CA LYS A 102 -2.45 10.44 -11.48
C LYS A 102 -1.26 9.56 -11.10
N THR A 103 -1.42 8.71 -10.11
CA THR A 103 -0.37 7.81 -9.60
C THR A 103 -0.81 6.38 -9.71
N SER A 104 0.05 5.46 -9.28
CA SER A 104 -0.29 4.05 -9.16
C SER A 104 0.24 3.51 -7.83
N SER A 105 -0.31 2.38 -7.40
CA SER A 105 0.07 1.74 -6.15
C SER A 105 0.38 0.27 -6.35
N TRP A 106 1.54 -0.17 -5.87
CA TRP A 106 1.82 -1.59 -5.75
C TRP A 106 0.79 -2.23 -4.83
N ILE A 107 0.34 -3.43 -5.16
CA ILE A 107 -0.55 -4.22 -4.31
C ILE A 107 0.11 -5.54 -3.94
N LYS A 108 -0.41 -6.18 -2.91
CA LYS A 108 0.07 -7.49 -2.49
C LYS A 108 -0.06 -8.46 -3.67
N THR A 109 1.05 -8.95 -4.15
CA THR A 109 1.11 -9.78 -5.35
C THR A 109 1.02 -11.26 -4.97
N PRO A 110 0.13 -12.04 -5.60
CA PRO A 110 0.06 -13.47 -5.39
C PRO A 110 1.40 -14.16 -5.68
N ARG A 111 1.67 -15.21 -4.93
CA ARG A 111 2.97 -15.89 -4.97
C ARG A 111 3.30 -16.48 -6.35
N ASP A 112 2.31 -16.99 -7.06
CA ASP A 112 2.50 -17.54 -8.39
C ASP A 112 3.02 -16.52 -9.39
N ILE A 113 2.54 -15.28 -9.30
CA ILE A 113 3.02 -14.18 -10.14
C ILE A 113 4.41 -13.72 -9.67
N ARG A 114 4.56 -13.52 -8.37
CA ARG A 114 5.83 -13.03 -7.81
C ARG A 114 6.99 -13.99 -8.07
N SER A 115 6.75 -15.29 -7.98
CA SER A 115 7.78 -16.31 -8.21
C SER A 115 8.28 -16.32 -9.65
N LEU A 116 7.50 -15.83 -10.59
CA LEU A 116 7.89 -15.68 -11.99
C LEU A 116 8.54 -14.32 -12.29
N GLY A 117 8.80 -13.52 -11.25
CA GLY A 117 9.52 -12.26 -11.39
C GLY A 117 8.66 -11.01 -11.47
N GLY A 118 7.34 -11.17 -11.49
CA GLY A 118 6.40 -10.06 -11.63
C GLY A 118 5.87 -9.54 -10.32
N ALA A 119 5.23 -8.36 -10.40
CA ALA A 119 4.47 -7.80 -9.31
C ALA A 119 3.30 -7.00 -9.90
N LEU A 120 2.26 -6.79 -9.10
CA LEU A 120 1.04 -6.12 -9.54
C LEU A 120 0.95 -4.72 -8.95
N PHE A 121 0.39 -3.81 -9.75
CA PHE A 121 0.06 -2.47 -9.31
C PHE A 121 -1.26 -2.04 -9.95
N CYS A 122 -1.89 -1.05 -9.33
CA CYS A 122 -3.23 -0.62 -9.72
C CYS A 122 -3.30 0.90 -9.82
N ASP A 123 -4.26 1.37 -10.59
CA ASP A 123 -4.60 2.78 -10.67
C ASP A 123 -6.06 2.95 -11.14
N ARG A 124 -6.47 4.21 -11.24
CA ARG A 124 -7.76 4.56 -11.86
C ARG A 124 -7.48 5.46 -13.06
N ARG A 125 -7.95 5.05 -14.21
CA ARG A 125 -7.85 5.82 -15.46
C ARG A 125 -9.17 5.73 -16.21
N TYR A 126 -9.59 6.82 -16.81
CA TYR A 126 -10.86 6.86 -17.57
C TYR A 126 -12.06 6.40 -16.73
N GLY A 127 -12.07 6.73 -15.43
CA GLY A 127 -13.14 6.31 -14.53
C GLY A 127 -13.17 4.81 -14.19
N LYS A 128 -12.13 4.06 -14.55
CA LYS A 128 -12.05 2.60 -14.35
C LYS A 128 -10.82 2.24 -13.51
N VAL A 129 -10.96 1.18 -12.74
CA VAL A 129 -9.85 0.62 -11.98
C VAL A 129 -9.15 -0.43 -12.82
N PHE A 130 -7.83 -0.32 -12.93
CA PHE A 130 -7.01 -1.26 -13.68
C PHE A 130 -6.00 -1.93 -12.78
N VAL A 131 -5.78 -3.21 -13.03
CA VAL A 131 -4.70 -3.99 -12.41
C VAL A 131 -3.70 -4.30 -13.50
N TYR A 132 -2.44 -3.92 -13.27
CA TYR A 132 -1.35 -4.10 -14.23
C TYR A 132 -0.26 -4.96 -13.60
N HIS A 133 0.68 -5.34 -14.43
CA HIS A 133 1.87 -6.07 -13.99
C HIS A 133 3.14 -5.42 -14.52
N ASN A 134 4.22 -5.62 -13.78
CA ASN A 134 5.55 -5.21 -14.22
C ASN A 134 6.58 -6.08 -13.49
N ALA A 135 7.83 -6.02 -13.93
CA ALA A 135 8.90 -6.68 -13.19
C ALA A 135 8.95 -6.10 -11.77
N ALA A 136 9.17 -6.95 -10.77
CA ALA A 136 9.21 -6.51 -9.39
C ALA A 136 10.33 -5.48 -9.12
N GLN A 137 11.39 -5.49 -9.93
CA GLN A 137 12.50 -4.54 -9.85
C GLN A 137 12.18 -3.15 -10.39
N SER A 138 11.10 -3.00 -11.15
CA SER A 138 10.74 -1.72 -11.75
C SER A 138 10.30 -0.71 -10.69
N TYR A 139 10.57 0.56 -10.96
CA TYR A 139 10.06 1.64 -10.13
C TYR A 139 9.90 2.91 -10.97
N TYR A 140 8.94 3.74 -10.60
CA TYR A 140 8.62 4.98 -11.30
C TYR A 140 8.24 6.03 -10.27
N ALA A 141 8.50 7.30 -10.61
CA ALA A 141 8.25 8.43 -9.71
C ALA A 141 6.79 8.49 -9.22
N ALA A 142 5.83 8.10 -10.06
CA ALA A 142 4.42 8.14 -9.74
C ALA A 142 3.87 6.84 -9.12
N ARG A 143 4.73 5.86 -8.87
CA ARG A 143 4.29 4.59 -8.28
C ARG A 143 4.76 4.45 -6.85
N GLY A 144 3.80 4.31 -5.94
CA GLY A 144 4.04 4.07 -4.53
C GLY A 144 3.24 2.89 -4.03
N PHE A 145 2.72 2.99 -2.82
CA PHE A 145 1.83 1.98 -2.28
C PHE A 145 0.93 2.58 -1.21
N ARG A 146 -0.17 1.90 -0.97
CA ARG A 146 -1.10 2.18 0.12
C ARG A 146 -1.04 1.04 1.10
N GLY A 147 -1.11 1.36 2.37
CA GLY A 147 -1.12 0.35 3.42
C GLY A 147 -2.44 0.30 4.16
N SER A 148 -2.65 -0.80 4.87
CA SER A 148 -3.78 -0.96 5.78
C SER A 148 -3.31 -1.60 7.08
N ILE A 149 -4.09 -1.39 8.13
CA ILE A 149 -3.86 -2.00 9.43
C ILE A 149 -5.20 -2.24 10.11
N VAL A 150 -5.32 -3.38 10.78
CA VAL A 150 -6.50 -3.74 11.59
C VAL A 150 -6.20 -3.35 13.04
N VAL A 151 -7.08 -2.57 13.63
CA VAL A 151 -6.90 -2.03 14.98
C VAL A 151 -7.96 -2.52 15.94
#